data_afe9f5d6d49f0c24725a30f54572d5ce
#
_entry.id   afe9f5d6d49f0c24725a30f54572d5ce
#
_cell.length_a   1.000
_cell.length_b   1.000
_cell.length_c   1.000
_cell.angle_alpha   90.00
_cell.angle_beta   90.00
_cell.angle_gamma   90.00
#
_symmetry.space_group_name_H-M   'P 1'
#
loop_
_entity.id
_entity.type
_entity.pdbx_description
1 polymer ?
#
loop_
_entity_poly.entity_id
_entity_poly.type
_entity_poly.pdbx_seq_one_letter_code
_entity_poly.pdbx_strand_id
1 'polypeptide(L)'
;MDIVAKHIPADKDGVRIAELDEQSYRYLLWNHRPLTDFWMTGPGTVKRLEAHGIYTMGDLARFSIHGEDRLYEIFGVDAEILIDHAWGYEPCGIEQIKSYKPSTNSISEGQVLSTPYPYDKAKLIVREMAEILMFRLTEKKLVTESI
;
A
#
# COMPACT_ATOMS: atom_id res chain seq x y z
N MET A 1 -9.27 -2.63 5.99
CA MET A 1 -10.58 -2.01 6.39
C MET A 1 -11.55 -1.88 5.22
N ASP A 2 -11.09 -1.52 4.04
CA ASP A 2 -11.94 -1.45 2.83
C ASP A 2 -12.74 -2.74 2.56
N ILE A 3 -12.12 -3.91 2.74
CA ILE A 3 -12.77 -5.22 2.57
C ILE A 3 -14.07 -5.33 3.39
N VAL A 4 -14.06 -4.91 4.64
CA VAL A 4 -15.24 -4.98 5.53
C VAL A 4 -16.21 -3.83 5.22
N ALA A 5 -15.71 -2.62 5.02
CA ALA A 5 -16.54 -1.45 4.75
C ALA A 5 -17.40 -1.59 3.50
N LYS A 6 -16.91 -2.29 2.46
CA LYS A 6 -17.68 -2.56 1.23
C LYS A 6 -18.98 -3.34 1.48
N HIS A 7 -19.04 -4.15 2.53
CA HIS A 7 -20.18 -4.98 2.87
C HIS A 7 -21.13 -4.32 3.88
N ILE A 8 -20.79 -3.14 4.40
CA ILE A 8 -21.65 -2.39 5.32
C ILE A 8 -22.57 -1.48 4.50
N PRO A 9 -23.88 -1.38 4.85
CA PRO A 9 -24.78 -0.43 4.22
C PRO A 9 -24.24 1.00 4.35
N ALA A 10 -24.36 1.79 3.29
CA ALA A 10 -24.03 3.20 3.32
C ALA A 10 -25.07 3.97 4.16
N ASP A 11 -24.63 5.01 4.85
CA ASP A 11 -25.53 5.96 5.51
C ASP A 11 -26.27 6.86 4.49
N LYS A 12 -27.05 7.82 4.99
CA LYS A 12 -27.81 8.77 4.15
C LYS A 12 -26.92 9.65 3.24
N ASP A 13 -25.65 9.82 3.58
CA ASP A 13 -24.67 10.63 2.86
C ASP A 13 -23.78 9.76 1.95
N GLY A 14 -24.07 8.46 1.85
CA GLY A 14 -23.32 7.50 1.04
C GLY A 14 -22.04 7.00 1.68
N VAL A 15 -21.80 7.31 2.96
CA VAL A 15 -20.59 6.94 3.69
C VAL A 15 -20.74 5.55 4.31
N ARG A 16 -19.66 4.76 4.26
CA ARG A 16 -19.56 3.44 4.89
C ARG A 16 -18.44 3.46 5.91
N ILE A 17 -18.74 3.12 7.15
CA ILE A 17 -17.79 3.13 8.26
C ILE A 17 -17.66 1.70 8.79
N ALA A 18 -16.41 1.22 8.87
CA ALA A 18 -16.07 -0.04 9.52
C ALA A 18 -15.06 0.23 10.63
N GLU A 19 -15.31 -0.37 11.79
CA GLU A 19 -14.38 -0.38 12.91
C GLU A 19 -13.93 -1.82 13.15
N LEU A 20 -12.62 -2.01 13.28
CA LEU A 20 -12.01 -3.31 13.52
C LEU A 20 -10.97 -3.16 14.62
N ASP A 21 -11.08 -4.03 15.63
CA ASP A 21 -10.01 -4.34 16.54
C ASP A 21 -9.29 -5.64 16.11
N GLU A 22 -8.25 -6.05 16.81
CA GLU A 22 -7.50 -7.26 16.50
C GLU A 22 -8.38 -8.53 16.51
N GLN A 23 -9.36 -8.61 17.42
CA GLN A 23 -10.22 -9.80 17.55
C GLN A 23 -11.21 -9.89 16.40
N SER A 24 -11.90 -8.80 16.11
CA SER A 24 -12.85 -8.71 14.99
C SER A 24 -12.14 -8.85 13.63
N TYR A 25 -10.92 -8.31 13.50
CA TYR A 25 -10.08 -8.52 12.33
C TYR A 25 -9.81 -10.01 12.12
N ARG A 26 -9.34 -10.73 13.15
CA ARG A 26 -9.05 -12.18 13.07
C ARG A 26 -10.32 -12.98 12.75
N TYR A 27 -11.42 -12.64 13.38
CA TYR A 27 -12.70 -13.32 13.15
C TYR A 27 -13.20 -13.15 11.71
N LEU A 28 -13.15 -11.93 11.18
CA LEU A 28 -13.72 -11.59 9.88
C LEU A 28 -12.78 -11.84 8.71
N LEU A 29 -11.46 -11.61 8.88
CA LEU A 29 -10.53 -11.50 7.77
C LEU A 29 -9.44 -12.57 7.71
N TRP A 30 -9.22 -13.36 8.77
CA TRP A 30 -8.19 -14.40 8.75
C TRP A 30 -8.37 -15.44 7.65
N ASN A 31 -9.61 -15.72 7.26
CA ASN A 31 -9.94 -16.67 6.19
C ASN A 31 -10.29 -15.98 4.87
N HIS A 32 -10.20 -14.66 4.80
CA HIS A 32 -10.52 -13.92 3.58
C HIS A 32 -9.56 -14.26 2.45
N ARG A 33 -10.10 -14.36 1.24
CA ARG A 33 -9.39 -14.53 -0.03
C ARG A 33 -10.01 -13.61 -1.09
N PRO A 34 -9.20 -13.14 -2.04
CA PRO A 34 -7.77 -13.36 -2.22
C PRO A 34 -6.91 -12.48 -1.31
N LEU A 35 -5.66 -12.87 -1.08
CA LEU A 35 -4.69 -12.08 -0.31
C LEU A 35 -4.38 -10.72 -0.96
N THR A 36 -4.58 -10.59 -2.28
CA THR A 36 -4.39 -9.32 -3.01
C THR A 36 -5.35 -8.20 -2.60
N ASP A 37 -6.40 -8.51 -1.84
CA ASP A 37 -7.32 -7.50 -1.30
C ASP A 37 -6.70 -6.72 -0.11
N PHE A 38 -5.65 -7.29 0.49
CA PHE A 38 -4.96 -6.64 1.60
C PHE A 38 -3.87 -5.69 1.09
N TRP A 39 -3.68 -4.61 1.83
CA TRP A 39 -2.62 -3.64 1.54
C TRP A 39 -1.23 -4.29 1.60
N MET A 40 -0.32 -3.91 0.73
CA MET A 40 1.03 -4.45 0.52
C MET A 40 1.10 -5.90 0.04
N THR A 41 -0.01 -6.58 -0.22
CA THR A 41 -0.02 -7.95 -0.74
C THR A 41 -0.34 -8.00 -2.24
N GLY A 42 0.54 -7.44 -3.04
CA GLY A 42 0.44 -7.53 -4.51
C GLY A 42 0.67 -8.96 -5.04
N PRO A 43 0.42 -9.21 -6.34
CA PRO A 43 0.54 -10.56 -6.93
C PRO A 43 1.90 -11.21 -6.72
N GLY A 44 2.99 -10.43 -6.71
CA GLY A 44 4.34 -10.94 -6.44
C GLY A 44 4.53 -11.43 -5.00
N THR A 45 3.97 -10.71 -4.02
CA THR A 45 3.98 -11.09 -2.61
C THR A 45 3.14 -12.35 -2.40
N VAL A 46 1.92 -12.38 -2.96
CA VAL A 46 1.02 -13.54 -2.88
C VAL A 46 1.68 -14.79 -3.45
N LYS A 47 2.29 -14.72 -4.63
CA LYS A 47 2.99 -15.87 -5.23
C LYS A 47 4.10 -16.43 -4.32
N ARG A 48 4.84 -15.56 -3.63
CA ARG A 48 5.88 -15.99 -2.67
C ARG A 48 5.28 -16.62 -1.43
N LEU A 49 4.19 -16.10 -0.89
CA LEU A 49 3.47 -16.68 0.24
C LEU A 49 2.89 -18.06 -0.10
N GLU A 50 2.22 -18.18 -1.25
CA GLU A 50 1.63 -19.43 -1.72
C GLU A 50 2.66 -20.54 -1.93
N ALA A 51 3.89 -20.21 -2.37
CA ALA A 51 4.99 -21.15 -2.48
C ALA A 51 5.39 -21.79 -1.13
N HIS A 52 4.96 -21.19 0.00
CA HIS A 52 5.17 -21.69 1.36
C HIS A 52 3.86 -22.19 2.00
N GLY A 53 2.81 -22.38 1.21
CA GLY A 53 1.52 -22.89 1.70
C GLY A 53 0.69 -21.86 2.46
N ILE A 54 1.00 -20.55 2.31
CA ILE A 54 0.32 -19.44 2.98
C ILE A 54 -0.68 -18.84 2.00
N TYR A 55 -1.96 -19.02 2.24
CA TYR A 55 -3.05 -18.60 1.35
C TYR A 55 -3.97 -17.55 1.96
N THR A 56 -3.85 -17.31 3.27
CA THR A 56 -4.69 -16.37 4.03
C THR A 56 -3.85 -15.60 5.05
N MET A 57 -4.38 -14.49 5.58
CA MET A 57 -3.73 -13.77 6.68
C MET A 57 -3.63 -14.63 7.94
N GLY A 58 -4.62 -15.49 8.20
CA GLY A 58 -4.55 -16.45 9.29
C GLY A 58 -3.47 -17.52 9.11
N ASP A 59 -3.18 -17.94 7.86
CA ASP A 59 -2.04 -18.84 7.60
C ASP A 59 -0.72 -18.11 7.85
N LEU A 60 -0.59 -16.87 7.41
CA LEU A 60 0.59 -16.04 7.64
C LEU A 60 0.85 -15.82 9.13
N ALA A 61 -0.18 -15.45 9.89
CA ALA A 61 -0.09 -15.26 11.32
C ALA A 61 0.36 -16.54 12.04
N ARG A 62 -0.22 -17.67 11.71
CA ARG A 62 0.18 -18.97 12.29
C ARG A 62 1.59 -19.39 11.88
N PHE A 63 1.96 -19.16 10.62
CA PHE A 63 3.30 -19.47 10.12
C PHE A 63 4.36 -18.63 10.83
N SER A 64 4.09 -17.36 11.14
CA SER A 64 5.06 -16.46 11.79
C SER A 64 5.49 -16.93 13.17
N ILE A 65 4.68 -17.73 13.89
CA ILE A 65 5.00 -18.21 15.25
C ILE A 65 6.34 -19.01 15.29
N HIS A 66 6.62 -19.75 14.24
CA HIS A 66 7.81 -20.62 14.17
C HIS A 66 8.63 -20.41 12.89
N GLY A 67 8.14 -19.62 11.96
CA GLY A 67 8.75 -19.39 10.65
C GLY A 67 9.09 -17.92 10.38
N GLU A 68 9.22 -17.12 11.42
CA GLU A 68 9.52 -15.68 11.31
C GLU A 68 10.82 -15.44 10.53
N ASP A 69 11.91 -16.11 10.90
CA ASP A 69 13.19 -16.01 10.19
C ASP A 69 13.05 -16.28 8.69
N ARG A 70 12.21 -17.25 8.33
CA ARG A 70 11.94 -17.60 6.94
C ARG A 70 11.19 -16.47 6.21
N LEU A 71 10.27 -15.79 6.88
CA LEU A 71 9.60 -14.63 6.33
C LEU A 71 10.57 -13.46 6.09
N TYR A 72 11.51 -13.23 7.02
CA TYR A 72 12.56 -12.24 6.83
C TYR A 72 13.52 -12.58 5.69
N GLU A 73 13.87 -13.85 5.48
CA GLU A 73 14.65 -14.27 4.30
C GLU A 73 13.93 -13.98 2.98
N ILE A 74 12.61 -14.11 2.94
CA ILE A 74 11.80 -13.95 1.73
C ILE A 74 11.46 -12.49 1.45
N PHE A 75 11.14 -11.72 2.48
CA PHE A 75 10.56 -10.38 2.37
C PHE A 75 11.46 -9.27 2.92
N GLY A 76 12.57 -9.61 3.59
CA GLY A 76 13.42 -8.64 4.26
C GLY A 76 12.65 -7.92 5.36
N VAL A 77 12.89 -6.62 5.51
CA VAL A 77 12.23 -5.76 6.52
C VAL A 77 10.70 -5.66 6.35
N ASP A 78 10.19 -5.91 5.17
CA ASP A 78 8.75 -5.92 4.92
C ASP A 78 8.03 -7.07 5.62
N ALA A 79 8.77 -8.10 6.07
CA ALA A 79 8.22 -9.23 6.82
C ALA A 79 7.53 -8.76 8.11
N GLU A 80 8.13 -7.81 8.83
CA GLU A 80 7.60 -7.27 10.09
C GLU A 80 6.18 -6.70 9.88
N ILE A 81 6.01 -5.82 8.90
CA ILE A 81 4.70 -5.22 8.59
C ILE A 81 3.70 -6.29 8.14
N LEU A 82 4.14 -7.27 7.35
CA LEU A 82 3.26 -8.37 6.91
C LEU A 82 2.79 -9.22 8.09
N ILE A 83 3.66 -9.50 9.05
CA ILE A 83 3.34 -10.26 10.28
C ILE A 83 2.38 -9.47 11.15
N ASP A 84 2.68 -8.20 11.43
CA ASP A 84 1.85 -7.32 12.24
C ASP A 84 0.43 -7.22 11.66
N HIS A 85 0.32 -6.95 10.38
CA HIS A 85 -0.96 -6.90 9.69
C HIS A 85 -1.69 -8.24 9.68
N ALA A 86 -0.98 -9.37 9.59
CA ALA A 86 -1.60 -10.68 9.68
C ALA A 86 -2.21 -10.94 11.06
N TRP A 87 -1.60 -10.43 12.12
CA TRP A 87 -2.13 -10.48 13.48
C TRP A 87 -3.23 -9.44 13.74
N GLY A 88 -3.44 -8.47 12.83
CA GLY A 88 -4.40 -7.38 12.95
C GLY A 88 -3.84 -6.20 13.73
N TYR A 89 -2.52 -6.13 13.89
CA TYR A 89 -1.84 -5.01 14.53
C TYR A 89 -1.42 -3.96 13.49
N GLU A 90 -1.71 -2.68 13.75
CA GLU A 90 -1.29 -1.54 12.93
C GLU A 90 -0.46 -0.59 13.80
N PRO A 91 0.88 -0.59 13.65
CA PRO A 91 1.75 0.26 14.46
C PRO A 91 1.66 1.75 14.09
N CYS A 92 1.18 2.06 12.87
CA CYS A 92 1.15 3.43 12.36
C CYS A 92 -0.22 4.08 12.58
N GLY A 93 -0.37 4.83 13.65
CA GLY A 93 -1.58 5.61 13.93
C GLY A 93 -1.61 6.97 13.23
N ILE A 94 -2.74 7.66 13.34
CA ILE A 94 -2.95 8.99 12.72
C ILE A 94 -1.95 10.03 13.22
N GLU A 95 -1.52 9.96 14.48
CA GLU A 95 -0.54 10.87 15.05
C GLU A 95 0.85 10.72 14.39
N GLN A 96 1.26 9.47 14.14
CA GLN A 96 2.51 9.17 13.44
C GLN A 96 2.46 9.68 12.00
N ILE A 97 1.34 9.47 11.29
CA ILE A 97 1.14 9.97 9.93
C ILE A 97 1.22 11.49 9.88
N LYS A 98 0.57 12.20 10.81
CA LYS A 98 0.57 13.67 10.86
C LYS A 98 1.94 14.26 11.24
N SER A 99 2.69 13.57 12.09
CA SER A 99 4.02 13.99 12.53
C SER A 99 5.14 13.61 11.56
N TYR A 100 4.89 12.74 10.60
CA TYR A 100 5.89 12.27 9.65
C TYR A 100 6.46 13.41 8.81
N LYS A 101 7.77 13.53 8.82
CA LYS A 101 8.53 14.44 7.96
C LYS A 101 9.42 13.59 7.04
N PRO A 102 9.26 13.67 5.71
CA PRO A 102 10.12 12.94 4.79
C PRO A 102 11.60 13.30 5.00
N SER A 103 12.46 12.30 4.99
CA SER A 103 13.92 12.50 5.04
C SER A 103 14.49 13.04 3.72
N THR A 104 13.75 12.84 2.63
CA THR A 104 14.10 13.33 1.29
C THR A 104 12.96 14.17 0.73
N ASN A 105 13.30 15.28 0.08
CA ASN A 105 12.34 16.10 -0.64
C ASN A 105 12.39 15.71 -2.11
N SER A 106 11.41 14.94 -2.57
CA SER A 106 11.21 14.70 -4.00
C SER A 106 9.84 15.21 -4.43
N ILE A 107 9.76 15.77 -5.63
CA ILE A 107 8.51 16.16 -6.27
C ILE A 107 8.41 15.33 -7.54
N SER A 108 7.33 14.60 -7.70
CA SER A 108 7.06 13.81 -8.89
C SER A 108 5.81 14.30 -9.60
N GLU A 109 5.80 14.12 -10.90
CA GLU A 109 4.64 14.33 -11.75
C GLU A 109 4.39 13.06 -12.55
N GLY A 110 3.11 12.72 -12.76
CA GLY A 110 2.74 11.53 -13.51
C GLY A 110 1.40 11.72 -14.20
N GLN A 111 1.28 11.21 -15.41
CA GLN A 111 0.03 11.21 -16.16
C GLN A 111 -0.30 9.79 -16.62
N VAL A 112 -1.51 9.32 -16.29
CA VAL A 112 -2.02 8.05 -16.79
C VAL A 112 -2.60 8.26 -18.17
N LEU A 113 -2.05 7.57 -19.17
CA LEU A 113 -2.52 7.65 -20.54
C LEU A 113 -3.62 6.59 -20.77
N SER A 114 -4.71 6.98 -21.41
CA SER A 114 -5.84 6.09 -21.74
C SER A 114 -5.49 5.04 -22.80
N THR A 115 -4.50 5.34 -23.66
CA THR A 115 -4.01 4.45 -24.72
C THR A 115 -2.49 4.65 -24.88
N PRO A 116 -1.75 3.67 -25.47
CA PRO A 116 -0.35 3.87 -25.84
C PRO A 116 -0.20 5.01 -26.85
N TYR A 117 0.75 5.92 -26.58
CA TYR A 117 1.05 7.04 -27.48
C TYR A 117 2.28 6.74 -28.35
N PRO A 118 2.31 7.17 -29.61
CA PRO A 118 3.51 7.15 -30.43
C PRO A 118 4.54 8.12 -29.86
N TYR A 119 5.81 7.91 -30.25
CA TYR A 119 6.97 8.64 -29.71
C TYR A 119 6.78 10.15 -29.61
N ASP A 120 6.30 10.80 -30.69
CA ASP A 120 6.16 12.27 -30.73
C ASP A 120 5.14 12.78 -29.70
N LYS A 121 4.02 12.07 -29.53
CA LYS A 121 3.02 12.41 -28.51
C LYS A 121 3.55 12.13 -27.10
N ALA A 122 4.24 11.01 -26.89
CA ALA A 122 4.86 10.69 -25.61
C ALA A 122 5.91 11.75 -25.22
N LYS A 123 6.74 12.20 -26.17
CA LYS A 123 7.70 13.27 -25.97
C LYS A 123 7.04 14.59 -25.55
N LEU A 124 5.90 14.92 -26.13
CA LEU A 124 5.13 16.13 -25.75
C LEU A 124 4.66 16.03 -24.30
N ILE A 125 4.07 14.89 -23.90
CA ILE A 125 3.62 14.67 -22.52
C ILE A 125 4.77 14.79 -21.52
N VAL A 126 5.94 14.21 -21.82
CA VAL A 126 7.12 14.34 -20.95
C VAL A 126 7.53 15.80 -20.77
N ARG A 127 7.49 16.60 -21.85
CA ARG A 127 7.79 18.03 -21.78
C ARG A 127 6.77 18.78 -20.91
N GLU A 128 5.48 18.52 -21.07
CA GLU A 128 4.42 19.12 -20.24
C GLU A 128 4.61 18.74 -18.75
N MET A 129 4.93 17.47 -18.46
CA MET A 129 5.22 17.03 -17.10
C MET A 129 6.45 17.75 -16.51
N ALA A 130 7.51 17.94 -17.30
CA ALA A 130 8.70 18.68 -16.87
C ALA A 130 8.37 20.17 -16.58
N GLU A 131 7.55 20.81 -17.40
CA GLU A 131 7.09 22.18 -17.19
C GLU A 131 6.25 22.30 -15.90
N ILE A 132 5.34 21.35 -15.65
CA ILE A 132 4.56 21.30 -14.41
C ILE A 132 5.48 21.17 -13.19
N LEU A 133 6.48 20.30 -13.25
CA LEU A 133 7.47 20.15 -12.17
C LEU A 133 8.23 21.46 -11.91
N MET A 134 8.64 22.17 -12.96
CA MET A 134 9.31 23.48 -12.83
C MET A 134 8.42 24.53 -12.17
N PHE A 135 7.13 24.59 -12.53
CA PHE A 135 6.17 25.47 -11.88
C PHE A 135 6.00 25.13 -10.39
N ARG A 136 5.88 23.85 -10.05
CA ARG A 136 5.77 23.39 -8.65
C ARG A 136 7.01 23.74 -7.83
N LEU A 137 8.21 23.58 -8.40
CA LEU A 137 9.46 23.99 -7.74
C LEU A 137 9.48 25.49 -7.47
N THR A 138 9.11 26.30 -8.47
CA THR A 138 9.05 27.75 -8.36
C THR A 138 8.05 28.21 -7.30
N GLU A 139 6.84 27.65 -7.31
CA GLU A 139 5.82 27.95 -6.30
C GLU A 139 6.29 27.65 -4.88
N LYS A 140 6.99 26.53 -4.71
CA LYS A 140 7.56 26.12 -3.41
C LYS A 140 8.89 26.80 -3.09
N LYS A 141 9.42 27.65 -3.96
CA LYS A 141 10.73 28.32 -3.83
C LYS A 141 11.88 27.31 -3.62
N LEU A 142 11.82 26.19 -4.32
CA LEU A 142 12.81 25.12 -4.28
C LEU A 142 13.66 25.13 -5.54
N VAL A 143 14.88 24.60 -5.43
CA VAL A 143 15.79 24.30 -6.53
C VAL A 143 16.14 22.81 -6.51
N THR A 144 16.52 22.27 -7.66
CA THR A 144 16.96 20.87 -7.76
C THR A 144 18.26 20.80 -8.55
N GLU A 145 19.10 19.82 -8.24
CA GLU A 145 20.34 19.51 -8.95
C GLU A 145 20.14 18.37 -9.96
N SER A 146 18.98 17.70 -9.92
CA SER A 146 18.66 16.58 -10.82
C SER A 146 17.18 16.56 -11.20
N ILE A 147 16.89 16.18 -12.44
CA ILE A 147 15.55 15.93 -12.98
C ILE A 147 15.56 14.50 -13.55
#